data_bfd4fd7beed5f3b5d06408b3e670aff0
#
_entry.id   bfd4fd7beed5f3b5d06408b3e670aff0
#
_cell.length_a   1.000
_cell.length_b   1.000
_cell.length_c   1.000
_cell.angle_alpha   90.00
_cell.angle_beta   90.00
_cell.angle_gamma   90.00
#
_symmetry.space_group_name_H-M   'P 1'
#
loop_
_entity.id
_entity.type
_entity.pdbx_description
1 polymer ?
#
loop_
_entity_poly.entity_id
_entity_poly.type
_entity_poly.pdbx_seq_one_letter_code
_entity_poly.pdbx_strand_id
1 'polypeptide(L)'
;PDPRQHPPGCAFAPRCAYHGPVCDVSLPPLEPVAGTTGTPVAFGRQVACVRLEAVAADPDAAVVGAAEAWPAVETDGKRPGPAVLVHGVHRRFPVGRGFKKQVLQALRGVDLALDEGEAVALVGESGCGKSTLLRTIAGLERVDEGQIEFGKGARPQMVFQDAGASLTPWLTVGEQIGERLRSEDVGRRGRAGRVTEALALVGLPAEVAAAKPAQLSGGQRQRAALARATVVPPEVLLCDEPTSALDVSLAATVLNLIGRLRRELGVAILFVTHDLAAARMVGDRIAVMYLGRIVEIGAAEELCADPVHPYTRALLDTVPAVGKVHVRLQGEPANPLDPPGGCPFHPRCPAAVESCATTAVVLVDVPGAKGRRVACPVELGRRRSDGSR
;
A
#
# COMPACT_ATOMS: atom_id res chain seq x y z
N PRO A 1 -4.21 -5.67 -22.50
CA PRO A 1 -4.40 -5.61 -23.96
C PRO A 1 -4.94 -4.24 -24.35
N ASP A 2 -4.55 -3.75 -25.51
CA ASP A 2 -5.10 -2.51 -26.09
C ASP A 2 -6.58 -2.80 -26.42
N PRO A 3 -7.55 -2.04 -25.89
CA PRO A 3 -8.97 -2.27 -26.15
C PRO A 3 -9.35 -2.12 -27.65
N ARG A 4 -8.44 -1.60 -28.47
CA ARG A 4 -8.58 -1.49 -29.93
C ARG A 4 -8.07 -2.72 -30.69
N GLN A 5 -7.35 -3.61 -30.00
CA GLN A 5 -6.79 -4.85 -30.56
C GLN A 5 -7.31 -6.05 -29.77
N HIS A 6 -8.53 -6.48 -30.08
CA HIS A 6 -9.07 -7.69 -29.49
C HIS A 6 -8.31 -8.91 -30.02
N PRO A 7 -7.77 -9.78 -29.13
CA PRO A 7 -7.22 -11.06 -29.59
C PRO A 7 -8.34 -11.88 -30.25
N PRO A 8 -8.03 -12.67 -31.27
CA PRO A 8 -9.04 -13.48 -31.98
C PRO A 8 -9.70 -14.53 -31.09
N GLY A 9 -9.03 -14.91 -29.99
CA GLY A 9 -9.49 -15.90 -29.03
C GLY A 9 -9.88 -15.32 -27.67
N CYS A 10 -9.54 -16.02 -26.60
CA CYS A 10 -9.84 -15.61 -25.24
C CYS A 10 -9.15 -14.27 -24.90
N ALA A 11 -9.94 -13.27 -24.50
CA ALA A 11 -9.41 -11.96 -24.13
C ALA A 11 -8.41 -11.99 -22.96
N PHE A 12 -8.46 -13.03 -22.13
CA PHE A 12 -7.55 -13.23 -21.01
C PHE A 12 -6.29 -14.03 -21.39
N ALA A 13 -6.23 -14.66 -22.58
CA ALA A 13 -5.12 -15.50 -23.02
C ALA A 13 -3.73 -14.91 -22.77
N PRO A 14 -3.44 -13.63 -23.06
CA PRO A 14 -2.11 -13.04 -22.84
C PRO A 14 -1.66 -12.98 -21.38
N ARG A 15 -2.57 -13.21 -20.43
CA ARG A 15 -2.31 -13.16 -18.97
C ARG A 15 -2.66 -14.46 -18.26
N CYS A 16 -3.05 -15.49 -19.00
CA CYS A 16 -3.53 -16.74 -18.43
C CYS A 16 -2.38 -17.72 -18.19
N ALA A 17 -2.25 -18.22 -16.97
CA ALA A 17 -1.30 -19.28 -16.62
C ALA A 17 -1.57 -20.60 -17.38
N TYR A 18 -2.85 -20.82 -17.70
CA TYR A 18 -3.30 -22.03 -18.41
C TYR A 18 -3.39 -21.79 -19.91
N HIS A 19 -2.78 -20.69 -20.42
CA HIS A 19 -2.78 -20.41 -21.85
C HIS A 19 -2.28 -21.60 -22.67
N GLY A 20 -2.95 -21.87 -23.77
CA GLY A 20 -2.58 -22.87 -24.76
C GLY A 20 -3.09 -22.46 -26.13
N PRO A 21 -2.60 -23.09 -27.22
CA PRO A 21 -2.94 -22.70 -28.60
C PRO A 21 -4.44 -22.59 -28.87
N VAL A 22 -5.25 -23.38 -28.22
CA VAL A 22 -6.72 -23.36 -28.35
C VAL A 22 -7.34 -22.06 -27.86
N CYS A 23 -6.66 -21.36 -26.95
CA CYS A 23 -7.13 -20.08 -26.39
C CYS A 23 -7.00 -18.91 -27.39
N ASP A 24 -6.21 -19.06 -28.44
CA ASP A 24 -5.96 -18.01 -29.45
C ASP A 24 -6.89 -18.13 -30.66
N VAL A 25 -7.64 -19.20 -30.76
CA VAL A 25 -8.40 -19.55 -32.01
C VAL A 25 -9.77 -18.87 -32.07
N SER A 26 -10.52 -18.92 -30.95
CA SER A 26 -11.88 -18.36 -30.89
C SER A 26 -12.26 -17.94 -29.49
N LEU A 27 -13.21 -16.99 -29.38
CA LEU A 27 -13.81 -16.63 -28.09
C LEU A 27 -14.48 -17.88 -27.47
N PRO A 28 -14.09 -18.24 -26.22
CA PRO A 28 -14.72 -19.36 -25.55
C PRO A 28 -16.21 -19.05 -25.26
N PRO A 29 -17.14 -19.99 -25.54
CA PRO A 29 -18.52 -19.83 -25.15
C PRO A 29 -18.67 -19.82 -23.62
N LEU A 30 -19.76 -19.22 -23.13
CA LEU A 30 -20.16 -19.33 -21.73
C LEU A 30 -20.75 -20.74 -21.52
N GLU A 31 -20.07 -21.59 -20.76
CA GLU A 31 -20.51 -22.93 -20.44
C GLU A 31 -20.84 -23.06 -18.94
N PRO A 32 -21.87 -23.85 -18.58
CA PRO A 32 -22.19 -24.14 -17.21
C PRO A 32 -21.06 -24.88 -16.50
N VAL A 33 -20.68 -24.47 -15.29
CA VAL A 33 -19.71 -25.18 -14.46
C VAL A 33 -20.44 -26.05 -13.45
N ALA A 34 -20.16 -27.37 -13.48
CA ALA A 34 -20.62 -28.26 -12.42
C ALA A 34 -19.92 -27.91 -11.10
N GLY A 35 -20.71 -27.76 -10.02
CA GLY A 35 -20.13 -27.48 -8.68
C GLY A 35 -19.25 -28.65 -8.24
N THR A 36 -18.06 -28.36 -7.73
CA THR A 36 -17.08 -29.34 -7.24
C THR A 36 -17.52 -30.09 -5.97
N THR A 37 -18.71 -29.80 -5.42
CA THR A 37 -19.22 -30.39 -4.18
C THR A 37 -20.60 -31.05 -4.29
N GLY A 38 -21.10 -31.33 -5.50
CA GLY A 38 -22.36 -32.04 -5.67
C GLY A 38 -23.64 -31.31 -5.20
N THR A 39 -23.53 -30.08 -4.73
CA THR A 39 -24.67 -29.28 -4.32
C THR A 39 -25.19 -28.50 -5.53
N PRO A 40 -26.50 -28.51 -5.84
CA PRO A 40 -27.06 -27.68 -6.91
C PRO A 40 -26.88 -26.21 -6.55
N VAL A 41 -26.07 -25.49 -7.31
CA VAL A 41 -25.98 -24.02 -7.15
C VAL A 41 -27.24 -23.41 -7.74
N ALA A 42 -28.06 -22.76 -6.95
CA ALA A 42 -29.38 -22.23 -7.31
C ALA A 42 -29.37 -21.20 -8.46
N PHE A 43 -28.19 -20.74 -8.88
CA PHE A 43 -27.97 -19.97 -10.11
C PHE A 43 -26.77 -20.61 -10.83
N GLY A 44 -27.01 -21.19 -12.01
CA GLY A 44 -25.98 -21.85 -12.81
C GLY A 44 -24.78 -20.95 -13.07
N ARG A 45 -23.63 -21.27 -12.47
CA ARG A 45 -22.37 -20.60 -12.80
C ARG A 45 -22.00 -20.94 -14.24
N GLN A 46 -21.70 -19.91 -15.02
CA GLN A 46 -21.19 -20.05 -16.36
C GLN A 46 -19.79 -19.44 -16.45
N VAL A 47 -18.93 -20.05 -17.22
CA VAL A 47 -17.58 -19.55 -17.44
C VAL A 47 -17.22 -19.65 -18.92
N ALA A 48 -16.50 -18.65 -19.41
CA ALA A 48 -15.96 -18.63 -20.77
C ALA A 48 -14.49 -19.05 -20.72
N CYS A 49 -14.23 -20.36 -20.66
CA CYS A 49 -12.86 -20.90 -20.64
C CYS A 49 -12.81 -22.28 -21.29
N VAL A 50 -11.97 -22.44 -22.30
CA VAL A 50 -11.76 -23.76 -22.99
C VAL A 50 -10.77 -24.67 -22.25
N ARG A 51 -10.20 -24.23 -21.13
CA ARG A 51 -9.20 -24.98 -20.34
C ARG A 51 -9.66 -25.23 -18.90
N LEU A 52 -10.95 -25.39 -18.69
CA LEU A 52 -11.55 -25.61 -17.36
C LEU A 52 -10.93 -26.77 -16.57
N GLU A 53 -10.64 -27.89 -17.26
CA GLU A 53 -10.03 -29.06 -16.64
C GLU A 53 -8.62 -28.75 -16.11
N ALA A 54 -7.81 -27.96 -16.85
CA ALA A 54 -6.50 -27.55 -16.42
C ALA A 54 -6.56 -26.59 -15.21
N VAL A 55 -7.56 -25.70 -15.18
CA VAL A 55 -7.82 -24.81 -14.03
C VAL A 55 -8.27 -25.61 -12.80
N ALA A 56 -9.09 -26.64 -12.99
CA ALA A 56 -9.56 -27.49 -11.90
C ALA A 56 -8.47 -28.42 -11.34
N ALA A 57 -7.51 -28.82 -12.18
CA ALA A 57 -6.41 -29.71 -11.80
C ALA A 57 -5.35 -28.99 -10.91
N ASP A 58 -5.17 -27.70 -11.12
CA ASP A 58 -4.21 -26.87 -10.34
C ASP A 58 -4.78 -25.45 -10.14
N PRO A 59 -5.71 -25.29 -9.19
CA PRO A 59 -6.34 -23.99 -8.94
C PRO A 59 -5.34 -22.93 -8.45
N ASP A 60 -4.20 -23.32 -7.91
CA ASP A 60 -3.18 -22.40 -7.38
C ASP A 60 -2.28 -21.84 -8.48
N ALA A 61 -2.09 -22.56 -9.59
CA ALA A 61 -1.40 -22.00 -10.77
C ALA A 61 -2.21 -20.87 -11.44
N ALA A 62 -3.50 -20.73 -11.14
CA ALA A 62 -4.35 -19.63 -11.62
C ALA A 62 -3.89 -18.24 -11.11
N VAL A 63 -3.00 -18.21 -10.15
CA VAL A 63 -2.48 -17.00 -9.51
C VAL A 63 -1.28 -16.42 -10.28
N VAL A 64 -1.22 -16.57 -11.61
CA VAL A 64 -0.24 -15.84 -12.41
C VAL A 64 -0.56 -14.35 -12.37
N GLY A 65 0.37 -13.60 -11.76
CA GLY A 65 0.19 -12.18 -11.47
C GLY A 65 -0.45 -11.89 -10.11
N ALA A 66 -0.59 -12.89 -9.21
CA ALA A 66 -0.81 -12.60 -7.82
C ALA A 66 0.36 -11.75 -7.27
N ALA A 67 0.04 -10.84 -6.38
CA ALA A 67 1.10 -10.14 -5.68
C ALA A 67 1.87 -11.16 -4.82
N GLU A 68 3.17 -11.27 -5.05
CA GLU A 68 4.04 -12.10 -4.26
C GLU A 68 4.39 -11.37 -2.96
N ALA A 69 4.46 -12.12 -1.85
CA ALA A 69 4.98 -11.55 -0.62
C ALA A 69 6.43 -11.08 -0.85
N TRP A 70 6.74 -9.86 -0.41
CA TRP A 70 8.10 -9.36 -0.56
C TRP A 70 9.02 -10.07 0.44
N PRO A 71 10.11 -10.69 -0.01
CA PRO A 71 11.05 -11.29 0.92
C PRO A 71 11.64 -10.21 1.83
N ALA A 72 11.88 -10.57 3.09
CA ALA A 72 12.65 -9.74 3.99
C ALA A 72 14.03 -9.47 3.38
N VAL A 73 14.52 -8.25 3.50
CA VAL A 73 15.90 -7.94 3.10
C VAL A 73 16.84 -8.57 4.10
N GLU A 74 17.67 -9.50 3.64
CA GLU A 74 18.76 -10.04 4.45
C GLU A 74 19.76 -8.91 4.73
N THR A 75 19.84 -8.51 5.99
CA THR A 75 20.86 -7.56 6.45
C THR A 75 22.05 -8.36 6.98
N ASP A 76 23.25 -8.06 6.52
CA ASP A 76 24.54 -8.68 6.94
C ASP A 76 24.85 -8.50 8.45
N GLY A 77 23.89 -8.78 9.31
CA GLY A 77 24.04 -8.71 10.78
C GLY A 77 24.21 -7.30 11.37
N LYS A 78 24.39 -6.28 10.53
CA LYS A 78 24.30 -4.86 10.93
C LYS A 78 22.87 -4.41 10.78
N ARG A 79 22.24 -3.94 11.85
CA ARG A 79 20.97 -3.24 11.71
C ARG A 79 21.22 -2.01 10.83
N PRO A 80 20.52 -1.88 9.70
CA PRO A 80 20.59 -0.65 8.92
C PRO A 80 20.12 0.51 9.82
N GLY A 81 20.73 1.68 9.64
CA GLY A 81 20.27 2.89 10.33
C GLY A 81 18.91 3.33 9.79
N PRO A 82 18.22 4.25 10.46
CA PRO A 82 16.95 4.76 9.97
C PRO A 82 17.16 5.59 8.69
N ALA A 83 16.44 5.22 7.62
CA ALA A 83 16.33 6.05 6.42
C ALA A 83 15.45 7.28 6.69
N VAL A 84 14.39 7.10 7.50
CA VAL A 84 13.51 8.19 7.98
C VAL A 84 13.15 7.94 9.42
N LEU A 85 13.21 9.02 10.20
CA LEU A 85 12.79 9.04 11.60
C LEU A 85 11.78 10.17 11.80
N VAL A 86 10.58 9.83 12.21
CA VAL A 86 9.48 10.75 12.47
C VAL A 86 9.24 10.79 13.97
N HIS A 87 9.37 11.96 14.58
CA HIS A 87 9.22 12.14 16.02
C HIS A 87 8.15 13.17 16.37
N GLY A 88 7.10 12.72 17.04
CA GLY A 88 6.04 13.56 17.60
C GLY A 88 5.40 14.48 16.57
N VAL A 89 5.27 14.05 15.31
CA VAL A 89 4.84 14.94 14.23
C VAL A 89 3.37 15.27 14.33
N HIS A 90 3.07 16.57 14.33
CA HIS A 90 1.72 17.13 14.24
C HIS A 90 1.55 17.92 12.94
N ARG A 91 0.36 17.80 12.35
CA ARG A 91 -0.06 18.60 11.21
C ARG A 91 -1.53 19.01 11.35
N ARG A 92 -1.78 20.31 11.26
CA ARG A 92 -3.08 20.93 11.45
C ARG A 92 -3.48 21.74 10.21
N PHE A 93 -4.73 21.67 9.82
CA PHE A 93 -5.26 22.45 8.71
C PHE A 93 -6.41 23.34 9.20
N PRO A 94 -6.37 24.66 8.91
CA PRO A 94 -7.51 25.52 9.17
C PRO A 94 -8.64 25.17 8.18
N VAL A 95 -9.84 24.92 8.70
CA VAL A 95 -11.03 24.57 7.92
C VAL A 95 -12.15 25.55 8.25
N GLY A 96 -12.95 25.95 7.24
CA GLY A 96 -14.06 26.88 7.41
C GLY A 96 -13.77 28.28 6.87
N ARG A 97 -14.83 29.10 6.75
CA ARG A 97 -14.76 30.49 6.26
C ARG A 97 -15.26 31.45 7.33
N GLY A 98 -14.68 32.65 7.37
CA GLY A 98 -15.09 33.73 8.26
C GLY A 98 -14.86 33.43 9.74
N PHE A 99 -15.85 33.66 10.59
CA PHE A 99 -15.77 33.52 12.04
C PHE A 99 -15.85 32.08 12.56
N LYS A 100 -16.21 31.10 11.70
CA LYS A 100 -16.27 29.67 12.05
C LYS A 100 -15.02 28.93 11.57
N LYS A 101 -13.85 29.37 12.01
CA LYS A 101 -12.61 28.65 11.77
C LYS A 101 -12.48 27.49 12.76
N GLN A 102 -12.39 26.27 12.24
CA GLN A 102 -12.04 25.06 12.98
C GLN A 102 -10.65 24.60 12.57
N VAL A 103 -10.05 23.74 13.36
CA VAL A 103 -8.73 23.19 13.08
C VAL A 103 -8.83 21.68 12.95
N LEU A 104 -8.61 21.18 11.75
CA LEU A 104 -8.49 19.75 11.49
C LEU A 104 -7.10 19.29 11.96
N GLN A 105 -7.03 18.36 12.90
CA GLN A 105 -5.80 17.76 13.39
C GLN A 105 -5.50 16.48 12.59
N ALA A 106 -4.86 16.62 11.43
CA ALA A 106 -4.58 15.50 10.53
C ALA A 106 -3.51 14.55 11.05
N LEU A 107 -2.47 15.09 11.73
CA LEU A 107 -1.46 14.31 12.46
C LEU A 107 -1.39 14.79 13.91
N ARG A 108 -1.31 13.85 14.86
CA ARG A 108 -1.50 14.11 16.30
C ARG A 108 -0.40 13.45 17.13
N GLY A 109 0.86 13.79 16.86
CA GLY A 109 2.02 13.19 17.53
C GLY A 109 2.34 11.81 16.96
N VAL A 110 2.75 11.77 15.68
CA VAL A 110 3.13 10.54 15.01
C VAL A 110 4.60 10.25 15.23
N ASP A 111 4.90 9.02 15.71
CA ASP A 111 6.25 8.47 15.81
C ASP A 111 6.36 7.27 14.87
N LEU A 112 7.30 7.31 13.93
CA LEU A 112 7.57 6.23 12.98
C LEU A 112 9.06 6.21 12.62
N ALA A 113 9.67 5.05 12.66
CA ALA A 113 10.98 4.80 12.08
C ALA A 113 10.82 3.89 10.86
N LEU A 114 11.54 4.21 9.79
CA LEU A 114 11.68 3.41 8.58
C LEU A 114 13.18 3.18 8.38
N ASP A 115 13.61 1.93 8.46
CA ASP A 115 15.00 1.57 8.31
C ASP A 115 15.39 1.45 6.80
N GLU A 116 16.70 1.54 6.50
CA GLU A 116 17.22 1.38 5.13
C GLU A 116 16.79 0.02 4.56
N GLY A 117 16.25 0.03 3.34
CA GLY A 117 15.76 -1.17 2.65
C GLY A 117 14.51 -1.81 3.26
N GLU A 118 13.97 -1.29 4.36
CA GLU A 118 12.75 -1.78 5.00
C GLU A 118 11.50 -1.37 4.21
N ALA A 119 10.47 -2.20 4.24
CA ALA A 119 9.12 -1.85 3.80
C ALA A 119 8.16 -1.77 4.99
N VAL A 120 7.61 -0.59 5.26
CA VAL A 120 6.56 -0.40 6.26
C VAL A 120 5.24 -0.12 5.54
N ALA A 121 4.23 -0.94 5.80
CA ALA A 121 2.87 -0.71 5.34
C ALA A 121 2.10 0.13 6.36
N LEU A 122 1.55 1.28 5.92
CA LEU A 122 0.72 2.15 6.74
C LEU A 122 -0.75 1.95 6.37
N VAL A 123 -1.54 1.42 7.30
CA VAL A 123 -2.95 1.06 7.09
C VAL A 123 -3.88 1.82 8.01
N GLY A 124 -5.15 1.94 7.63
CA GLY A 124 -6.20 2.59 8.42
C GLY A 124 -7.36 3.08 7.56
N GLU A 125 -8.46 3.48 8.18
CA GLU A 125 -9.63 4.01 7.48
C GLU A 125 -9.31 5.26 6.64
N SER A 126 -10.15 5.53 5.63
CA SER A 126 -10.00 6.74 4.81
C SER A 126 -10.08 8.00 5.69
N GLY A 127 -9.24 9.00 5.40
CA GLY A 127 -9.20 10.26 6.16
C GLY A 127 -8.47 10.19 7.51
N CYS A 128 -7.87 9.05 7.92
CA CYS A 128 -7.16 8.96 9.19
C CYS A 128 -5.78 9.66 9.24
N GLY A 129 -5.29 10.23 8.10
CA GLY A 129 -4.06 11.00 8.04
C GLY A 129 -2.90 10.37 7.27
N LYS A 130 -3.06 9.18 6.67
CA LYS A 130 -1.99 8.44 5.96
C LYS A 130 -1.30 9.26 4.86
N SER A 131 -2.06 9.76 3.89
CA SER A 131 -1.52 10.60 2.80
C SER A 131 -0.92 11.92 3.32
N THR A 132 -1.45 12.46 4.42
CA THR A 132 -0.87 13.64 5.06
C THR A 132 0.52 13.31 5.61
N LEU A 133 0.70 12.17 6.28
CA LEU A 133 2.00 11.73 6.77
C LEU A 133 3.00 11.56 5.62
N LEU A 134 2.60 10.88 4.53
CA LEU A 134 3.48 10.73 3.37
C LEU A 134 3.90 12.08 2.79
N ARG A 135 2.94 13.00 2.58
CA ARG A 135 3.23 14.34 2.05
C ARG A 135 4.11 15.15 2.98
N THR A 136 3.97 14.98 4.29
CA THR A 136 4.82 15.63 5.28
C THR A 136 6.25 15.09 5.21
N ILE A 137 6.43 13.75 5.09
CA ILE A 137 7.75 13.13 4.88
C ILE A 137 8.36 13.55 3.53
N ALA A 138 7.54 13.68 2.47
CA ALA A 138 7.99 14.16 1.18
C ALA A 138 8.37 15.66 1.15
N GLY A 139 8.14 16.40 2.23
CA GLY A 139 8.35 17.85 2.29
C GLY A 139 7.30 18.66 1.51
N LEU A 140 6.20 18.05 1.10
CA LEU A 140 5.08 18.70 0.41
C LEU A 140 4.10 19.37 1.39
N GLU A 141 4.12 18.94 2.64
CA GLU A 141 3.37 19.54 3.74
C GLU A 141 4.33 19.90 4.88
N ARG A 142 4.10 21.03 5.54
CA ARG A 142 4.92 21.46 6.66
C ARG A 142 4.63 20.62 7.92
N VAL A 143 5.62 20.51 8.78
CA VAL A 143 5.48 20.04 10.16
C VAL A 143 5.07 21.23 11.02
N ASP A 144 4.00 21.10 11.84
CA ASP A 144 3.60 22.14 12.78
C ASP A 144 4.28 21.96 14.14
N GLU A 145 4.49 20.71 14.59
CA GLU A 145 5.25 20.33 15.79
C GLU A 145 5.93 18.98 15.56
N GLY A 146 7.00 18.69 16.27
CA GLY A 146 7.83 17.51 16.07
C GLY A 146 8.88 17.70 14.99
N GLN A 147 9.49 16.61 14.55
CA GLN A 147 10.56 16.67 13.54
C GLN A 147 10.60 15.40 12.69
N ILE A 148 11.16 15.56 11.48
CA ILE A 148 11.46 14.46 10.57
C ILE A 148 12.94 14.52 10.25
N GLU A 149 13.64 13.44 10.55
CA GLU A 149 15.06 13.28 10.27
C GLU A 149 15.25 12.26 9.16
N PHE A 150 16.21 12.52 8.29
CA PHE A 150 16.56 11.63 7.21
C PHE A 150 17.97 11.08 7.45
N GLY A 151 18.15 9.81 7.12
CA GLY A 151 19.48 9.21 7.05
C GLY A 151 20.38 9.97 6.06
N LYS A 152 21.67 9.67 6.05
CA LYS A 152 22.66 10.39 5.22
C LYS A 152 22.26 10.37 3.74
N GLY A 153 21.92 11.55 3.20
CA GLY A 153 21.59 11.75 1.80
C GLY A 153 20.19 11.31 1.39
N ALA A 154 19.35 10.83 2.32
CA ALA A 154 18.03 10.33 2.00
C ALA A 154 17.16 11.39 1.32
N ARG A 155 16.76 11.09 0.08
CA ARG A 155 15.89 11.93 -0.75
C ARG A 155 14.60 11.18 -1.04
N PRO A 156 13.52 11.44 -0.31
CA PRO A 156 12.27 10.75 -0.53
C PRO A 156 11.69 11.08 -1.90
N GLN A 157 11.13 10.08 -2.55
CA GLN A 157 10.33 10.24 -3.76
C GLN A 157 8.94 9.70 -3.54
N MET A 158 7.94 10.38 -4.08
CA MET A 158 6.54 10.03 -3.88
C MET A 158 5.90 9.53 -5.17
N VAL A 159 5.20 8.41 -5.07
CA VAL A 159 4.27 7.88 -6.06
C VAL A 159 2.86 8.15 -5.54
N PHE A 160 2.13 9.01 -6.26
CA PHE A 160 0.80 9.47 -5.87
C PHE A 160 -0.27 8.43 -6.22
N GLN A 161 -1.39 8.48 -5.52
CA GLN A 161 -2.55 7.63 -5.71
C GLN A 161 -3.08 7.67 -7.15
N ASP A 162 -3.17 8.84 -7.76
CA ASP A 162 -3.52 9.02 -9.16
C ASP A 162 -2.27 9.31 -10.00
N ALA A 163 -1.74 8.26 -10.62
CA ALA A 163 -0.62 8.39 -11.55
C ALA A 163 -0.97 9.28 -12.75
N GLY A 164 -2.24 9.28 -13.19
CA GLY A 164 -2.70 10.12 -14.29
C GLY A 164 -2.60 11.60 -13.95
N ALA A 165 -3.06 12.00 -12.77
CA ALA A 165 -2.96 13.37 -12.28
C ALA A 165 -1.52 13.79 -11.93
N SER A 166 -0.64 12.82 -11.64
CA SER A 166 0.76 13.08 -11.31
C SER A 166 1.64 13.34 -12.52
N LEU A 167 1.20 12.95 -13.71
CA LEU A 167 1.92 13.17 -14.98
C LEU A 167 1.41 14.43 -15.69
N THR A 168 2.33 15.28 -16.14
CA THR A 168 2.01 16.51 -16.85
C THR A 168 1.45 16.19 -18.25
N PRO A 169 0.19 16.56 -18.57
CA PRO A 169 -0.50 16.05 -19.76
C PRO A 169 0.13 16.43 -21.10
N TRP A 170 0.81 17.58 -21.18
CA TRP A 170 1.40 18.10 -22.41
C TRP A 170 2.85 17.68 -22.65
N LEU A 171 3.54 17.13 -21.63
CA LEU A 171 4.89 16.61 -21.75
C LEU A 171 4.87 15.13 -22.10
N THR A 172 5.88 14.69 -22.85
CA THR A 172 6.10 13.27 -23.10
C THR A 172 6.58 12.55 -21.82
N VAL A 173 6.39 11.25 -21.76
CA VAL A 173 6.87 10.43 -20.64
C VAL A 173 8.38 10.55 -20.46
N GLY A 174 9.13 10.51 -21.55
CA GLY A 174 10.58 10.65 -21.55
C GLY A 174 11.06 12.00 -21.02
N GLU A 175 10.37 13.09 -21.35
CA GLU A 175 10.68 14.43 -20.82
C GLU A 175 10.48 14.48 -19.31
N GLN A 176 9.39 13.90 -18.80
CA GLN A 176 9.06 13.88 -17.36
C GLN A 176 10.00 13.00 -16.56
N ILE A 177 10.38 11.83 -17.08
CA ILE A 177 11.39 10.98 -16.45
C ILE A 177 12.76 11.68 -16.48
N GLY A 178 13.15 12.23 -17.63
CA GLY A 178 14.43 12.90 -17.83
C GLY A 178 14.59 14.22 -17.07
N GLU A 179 13.51 14.81 -16.57
CA GLU A 179 13.53 16.05 -15.78
C GLU A 179 14.39 15.89 -14.52
N ARG A 180 14.24 14.79 -13.82
CA ARG A 180 15.02 14.50 -12.61
C ARG A 180 16.52 14.34 -12.86
N LEU A 181 16.90 13.91 -14.06
CA LEU A 181 18.30 13.75 -14.44
C LEU A 181 19.00 15.09 -14.72
N ARG A 182 18.26 16.21 -14.71
CA ARG A 182 18.87 17.54 -14.93
C ARG A 182 19.72 17.99 -13.74
N SER A 183 19.41 17.52 -12.54
CA SER A 183 20.16 17.81 -11.31
C SER A 183 21.36 16.89 -11.09
N GLU A 184 21.55 15.87 -11.93
CA GLU A 184 22.55 14.82 -11.74
C GLU A 184 23.76 14.98 -12.69
N ASP A 185 24.00 16.14 -13.27
CA ASP A 185 25.10 16.40 -14.20
C ASP A 185 25.18 15.43 -15.42
N VAL A 186 24.06 14.80 -15.74
CA VAL A 186 23.99 13.86 -16.87
C VAL A 186 23.77 14.62 -18.18
N GLY A 187 24.72 14.52 -19.10
CA GLY A 187 24.63 15.14 -20.43
C GLY A 187 23.43 14.63 -21.24
N ARG A 188 22.99 15.39 -22.24
CA ARG A 188 21.74 15.13 -23.01
C ARG A 188 21.65 13.71 -23.60
N ARG A 189 22.75 13.14 -24.11
CA ARG A 189 22.81 11.76 -24.63
C ARG A 189 22.69 10.72 -23.52
N GLY A 190 23.34 10.94 -22.38
CA GLY A 190 23.25 10.05 -21.23
C GLY A 190 21.86 10.02 -20.63
N ARG A 191 21.13 11.17 -20.65
CA ARG A 191 19.74 11.22 -20.16
C ARG A 191 18.80 10.32 -20.96
N ALA A 192 18.92 10.28 -22.29
CA ALA A 192 18.10 9.42 -23.12
C ALA A 192 18.31 7.93 -22.78
N GLY A 193 19.57 7.49 -22.57
CA GLY A 193 19.89 6.12 -22.14
C GLY A 193 19.26 5.80 -20.78
N ARG A 194 19.44 6.68 -19.79
CA ARG A 194 18.87 6.49 -18.45
C ARG A 194 17.33 6.45 -18.45
N VAL A 195 16.67 7.21 -19.31
CA VAL A 195 15.22 7.14 -19.51
C VAL A 195 14.80 5.78 -20.08
N THR A 196 15.54 5.26 -21.07
CA THR A 196 15.28 3.93 -21.63
C THR A 196 15.47 2.82 -20.60
N GLU A 197 16.54 2.89 -19.81
CA GLU A 197 16.81 1.95 -18.72
C GLU A 197 15.69 1.99 -17.66
N ALA A 198 15.25 3.20 -17.25
CA ALA A 198 14.17 3.36 -16.28
C ALA A 198 12.83 2.81 -16.82
N LEU A 199 12.53 2.97 -18.10
CA LEU A 199 11.35 2.37 -18.74
C LEU A 199 11.45 0.84 -18.77
N ALA A 200 12.61 0.30 -19.14
CA ALA A 200 12.84 -1.15 -19.14
C ALA A 200 12.70 -1.74 -17.73
N LEU A 201 13.21 -1.06 -16.70
CA LEU A 201 13.11 -1.45 -15.30
C LEU A 201 11.65 -1.63 -14.85
N VAL A 202 10.75 -0.79 -15.33
CA VAL A 202 9.31 -0.89 -15.05
C VAL A 202 8.52 -1.71 -16.08
N GLY A 203 9.20 -2.38 -17.00
CA GLY A 203 8.59 -3.23 -18.04
C GLY A 203 7.78 -2.44 -19.07
N LEU A 204 8.24 -1.22 -19.41
CA LEU A 204 7.69 -0.41 -20.51
C LEU A 204 8.68 -0.41 -21.68
N PRO A 205 8.20 -0.52 -22.94
CA PRO A 205 9.06 -0.43 -24.10
C PRO A 205 9.59 1.00 -24.30
N ALA A 206 10.74 1.14 -24.95
CA ALA A 206 11.43 2.43 -25.12
C ALA A 206 10.60 3.48 -25.87
N GLU A 207 9.73 3.04 -26.77
CA GLU A 207 8.84 3.88 -27.59
C GLU A 207 7.86 4.70 -26.73
N VAL A 208 7.55 4.22 -25.50
CA VAL A 208 6.72 4.92 -24.53
C VAL A 208 7.33 6.27 -24.14
N ALA A 209 8.66 6.45 -24.26
CA ALA A 209 9.30 7.72 -24.00
C ALA A 209 8.73 8.88 -24.84
N ALA A 210 8.32 8.60 -26.08
CA ALA A 210 7.72 9.61 -26.98
C ALA A 210 6.22 9.83 -26.76
N ALA A 211 5.55 8.95 -26.02
CA ALA A 211 4.12 9.03 -25.77
C ALA A 211 3.77 10.11 -24.73
N LYS A 212 2.57 10.68 -24.85
CA LYS A 212 1.97 11.54 -23.82
C LYS A 212 1.11 10.72 -22.87
N PRO A 213 0.87 11.17 -21.61
CA PRO A 213 0.08 10.44 -20.64
C PRO A 213 -1.30 9.98 -21.11
N ALA A 214 -1.98 10.80 -21.94
CA ALA A 214 -3.30 10.48 -22.50
C ALA A 214 -3.29 9.26 -23.45
N GLN A 215 -2.15 8.89 -23.99
CA GLN A 215 -1.98 7.76 -24.92
C GLN A 215 -1.71 6.43 -24.18
N LEU A 216 -1.55 6.47 -22.85
CA LEU A 216 -1.20 5.32 -22.03
C LEU A 216 -2.43 4.74 -21.33
N SER A 217 -2.43 3.43 -21.12
CA SER A 217 -3.37 2.76 -20.20
C SER A 217 -3.11 3.17 -18.74
N GLY A 218 -4.07 2.92 -17.84
CA GLY A 218 -3.91 3.18 -16.40
C GLY A 218 -2.65 2.53 -15.82
N GLY A 219 -2.45 1.24 -16.09
CA GLY A 219 -1.25 0.53 -15.64
C GLY A 219 0.06 1.01 -16.27
N GLN A 220 0.03 1.49 -17.52
CA GLN A 220 1.20 2.11 -18.15
C GLN A 220 1.53 3.46 -17.51
N ARG A 221 0.51 4.29 -17.19
CA ARG A 221 0.71 5.54 -16.47
C ARG A 221 1.31 5.30 -15.09
N GLN A 222 0.82 4.29 -14.36
CA GLN A 222 1.35 3.93 -13.05
C GLN A 222 2.82 3.51 -13.14
N ARG A 223 3.18 2.66 -14.10
CA ARG A 223 4.56 2.25 -14.34
C ARG A 223 5.46 3.42 -14.78
N ALA A 224 4.95 4.34 -15.61
CA ALA A 224 5.67 5.55 -15.98
C ALA A 224 5.93 6.48 -14.77
N ALA A 225 4.97 6.60 -13.85
CA ALA A 225 5.15 7.34 -12.61
C ALA A 225 6.22 6.69 -11.69
N LEU A 226 6.25 5.35 -11.61
CA LEU A 226 7.33 4.62 -10.92
C LEU A 226 8.69 4.85 -11.59
N ALA A 227 8.79 4.77 -12.92
CA ALA A 227 10.02 5.07 -13.64
C ALA A 227 10.53 6.49 -13.35
N ARG A 228 9.61 7.49 -13.33
CA ARG A 228 9.96 8.87 -12.97
C ARG A 228 10.48 8.98 -11.53
N ALA A 229 9.88 8.25 -10.59
CA ALA A 229 10.30 8.26 -9.20
C ALA A 229 11.66 7.58 -8.97
N THR A 230 12.04 6.62 -9.83
CA THR A 230 13.20 5.74 -9.62
C THR A 230 14.34 5.93 -10.63
N VAL A 231 14.20 6.78 -11.66
CA VAL A 231 15.27 7.06 -12.65
C VAL A 231 16.57 7.57 -12.01
N VAL A 232 16.44 8.30 -10.92
CA VAL A 232 17.48 8.53 -9.92
C VAL A 232 17.04 7.72 -8.70
N PRO A 233 17.73 6.63 -8.37
CA PRO A 233 17.34 5.78 -7.24
C PRO A 233 17.19 6.60 -5.95
N PRO A 234 15.99 6.63 -5.34
CA PRO A 234 15.82 7.30 -4.07
C PRO A 234 16.22 6.37 -2.94
N GLU A 235 16.61 6.91 -1.80
CA GLU A 235 16.79 6.12 -0.57
C GLU A 235 15.44 5.70 0.04
N VAL A 236 14.40 6.54 -0.20
CA VAL A 236 13.04 6.32 0.32
C VAL A 236 12.00 6.51 -0.77
N LEU A 237 11.15 5.51 -0.97
CA LEU A 237 10.00 5.55 -1.86
C LEU A 237 8.71 5.59 -1.04
N LEU A 238 7.94 6.65 -1.22
CA LEU A 238 6.67 6.87 -0.56
C LEU A 238 5.54 6.54 -1.54
N CYS A 239 4.77 5.48 -1.27
CA CYS A 239 3.71 4.99 -2.14
C CYS A 239 2.34 5.30 -1.51
N ASP A 240 1.60 6.25 -2.07
CA ASP A 240 0.25 6.62 -1.60
C ASP A 240 -0.80 5.84 -2.41
N GLU A 241 -1.31 4.76 -1.86
CA GLU A 241 -2.32 3.87 -2.48
C GLU A 241 -2.07 3.55 -3.97
N PRO A 242 -0.88 3.07 -4.36
CA PRO A 242 -0.47 3.00 -5.76
C PRO A 242 -1.27 2.02 -6.61
N THR A 243 -2.20 1.28 -6.02
CA THR A 243 -3.01 0.24 -6.67
C THR A 243 -4.51 0.51 -6.60
N SER A 244 -4.97 1.56 -5.92
CA SER A 244 -6.40 1.80 -5.62
C SER A 244 -7.29 2.02 -6.87
N ALA A 245 -6.70 2.52 -7.97
CA ALA A 245 -7.43 2.79 -9.22
C ALA A 245 -7.24 1.68 -10.29
N LEU A 246 -6.66 0.53 -9.90
CA LEU A 246 -6.32 -0.56 -10.81
C LEU A 246 -7.20 -1.78 -10.55
N ASP A 247 -7.46 -2.56 -11.60
CA ASP A 247 -8.04 -3.90 -11.44
C ASP A 247 -7.06 -4.84 -10.71
N VAL A 248 -7.57 -5.92 -10.14
CA VAL A 248 -6.81 -6.84 -9.28
C VAL A 248 -5.53 -7.35 -9.96
N SER A 249 -5.57 -7.67 -11.25
CA SER A 249 -4.42 -8.22 -11.97
C SER A 249 -3.35 -7.17 -12.25
N LEU A 250 -3.74 -5.95 -12.53
CA LEU A 250 -2.83 -4.82 -12.70
C LEU A 250 -2.26 -4.38 -11.35
N ALA A 251 -3.07 -4.40 -10.29
CA ALA A 251 -2.62 -4.13 -8.92
C ALA A 251 -1.50 -5.08 -8.50
N ALA A 252 -1.70 -6.40 -8.69
CA ALA A 252 -0.67 -7.40 -8.43
C ALA A 252 0.63 -7.15 -9.22
N THR A 253 0.50 -6.80 -10.51
CA THR A 253 1.66 -6.48 -11.35
C THR A 253 2.45 -5.27 -10.81
N VAL A 254 1.75 -4.23 -10.34
CA VAL A 254 2.38 -3.03 -9.76
C VAL A 254 3.03 -3.35 -8.42
N LEU A 255 2.39 -4.14 -7.55
CA LEU A 255 2.97 -4.58 -6.28
C LEU A 255 4.26 -5.38 -6.49
N ASN A 256 4.23 -6.36 -7.40
CA ASN A 256 5.42 -7.15 -7.74
C ASN A 256 6.54 -6.27 -8.32
N LEU A 257 6.20 -5.27 -9.13
CA LEU A 257 7.16 -4.30 -9.65
C LEU A 257 7.80 -3.48 -8.51
N ILE A 258 7.00 -2.94 -7.58
CA ILE A 258 7.53 -2.18 -6.44
C ILE A 258 8.44 -3.07 -5.58
N GLY A 259 8.06 -4.33 -5.32
CA GLY A 259 8.90 -5.31 -4.62
C GLY A 259 10.22 -5.60 -5.33
N ARG A 260 10.19 -5.69 -6.67
CA ARG A 260 11.42 -5.83 -7.47
C ARG A 260 12.30 -4.59 -7.36
N LEU A 261 11.73 -3.38 -7.50
CA LEU A 261 12.46 -2.11 -7.34
C LEU A 261 13.11 -2.01 -5.96
N ARG A 262 12.42 -2.43 -4.90
CA ARG A 262 12.99 -2.50 -3.55
C ARG A 262 14.26 -3.35 -3.52
N ARG A 263 14.22 -4.56 -4.06
CA ARG A 263 15.37 -5.49 -4.08
C ARG A 263 16.53 -4.99 -4.94
N GLU A 264 16.22 -4.51 -6.15
CA GLU A 264 17.24 -4.09 -7.11
C GLU A 264 17.92 -2.78 -6.74
N LEU A 265 17.18 -1.86 -6.12
CA LEU A 265 17.68 -0.52 -5.77
C LEU A 265 18.01 -0.35 -4.28
N GLY A 266 17.65 -1.31 -3.43
CA GLY A 266 17.87 -1.23 -1.98
C GLY A 266 17.06 -0.12 -1.29
N VAL A 267 15.94 0.32 -1.86
CA VAL A 267 15.17 1.46 -1.36
C VAL A 267 14.32 1.08 -0.15
N ALA A 268 14.23 1.98 0.84
CA ALA A 268 13.25 1.88 1.90
C ALA A 268 11.86 2.31 1.38
N ILE A 269 10.79 1.62 1.78
CA ILE A 269 9.43 1.88 1.27
C ILE A 269 8.46 2.16 2.40
N LEU A 270 7.77 3.30 2.33
CA LEU A 270 6.56 3.53 3.11
C LEU A 270 5.34 3.40 2.18
N PHE A 271 4.58 2.33 2.38
CA PHE A 271 3.48 1.92 1.52
C PHE A 271 2.13 2.16 2.20
N VAL A 272 1.36 3.12 1.71
CA VAL A 272 0.00 3.37 2.20
C VAL A 272 -1.00 2.55 1.43
N THR A 273 -1.88 1.86 2.17
CA THR A 273 -3.02 1.13 1.60
C THR A 273 -4.16 1.05 2.62
N HIS A 274 -5.38 0.83 2.13
CA HIS A 274 -6.51 0.42 2.95
C HIS A 274 -6.74 -1.10 2.91
N ASP A 275 -6.01 -1.81 2.04
CA ASP A 275 -6.06 -3.28 1.90
C ASP A 275 -5.00 -3.93 2.80
N LEU A 276 -5.47 -4.59 3.86
CA LEU A 276 -4.61 -5.31 4.81
C LEU A 276 -3.96 -6.56 4.20
N ALA A 277 -4.59 -7.18 3.21
CA ALA A 277 -3.98 -8.31 2.51
C ALA A 277 -2.75 -7.84 1.72
N ALA A 278 -2.88 -6.74 0.98
CA ALA A 278 -1.74 -6.10 0.31
C ALA A 278 -0.67 -5.65 1.32
N ALA A 279 -1.08 -5.03 2.44
CA ALA A 279 -0.15 -4.60 3.49
C ALA A 279 0.68 -5.75 4.07
N ARG A 280 0.04 -6.91 4.31
CA ARG A 280 0.71 -8.13 4.81
C ARG A 280 1.71 -8.70 3.80
N MET A 281 1.41 -8.58 2.50
CA MET A 281 2.28 -9.11 1.45
C MET A 281 3.52 -8.24 1.22
N VAL A 282 3.38 -6.92 1.34
CA VAL A 282 4.43 -5.97 0.96
C VAL A 282 5.25 -5.44 2.13
N GLY A 283 4.69 -5.44 3.35
CA GLY A 283 5.33 -4.85 4.53
C GLY A 283 6.13 -5.86 5.35
N ASP A 284 7.36 -5.52 5.71
CA ASP A 284 8.07 -6.20 6.80
C ASP A 284 7.39 -5.88 8.13
N ARG A 285 6.94 -4.62 8.27
CA ARG A 285 6.14 -4.16 9.40
C ARG A 285 4.87 -3.49 8.91
N ILE A 286 3.84 -3.55 9.74
CA ILE A 286 2.58 -2.82 9.55
C ILE A 286 2.44 -1.80 10.66
N ALA A 287 2.15 -0.54 10.29
CA ALA A 287 1.73 0.52 11.18
C ALA A 287 0.24 0.81 10.96
N VAL A 288 -0.56 0.69 12.01
CA VAL A 288 -2.00 0.94 11.97
C VAL A 288 -2.30 2.34 12.47
N MET A 289 -2.95 3.14 11.62
CA MET A 289 -3.23 4.55 11.91
C MET A 289 -4.72 4.79 12.12
N TYR A 290 -5.08 5.52 13.19
CA TYR A 290 -6.44 5.94 13.48
C TYR A 290 -6.46 7.40 13.95
N LEU A 291 -7.27 8.24 13.29
CA LEU A 291 -7.43 9.68 13.60
C LEU A 291 -6.11 10.40 13.93
N GLY A 292 -5.15 10.33 13.00
CA GLY A 292 -3.88 11.04 13.09
C GLY A 292 -2.85 10.44 14.06
N ARG A 293 -3.08 9.23 14.59
CA ARG A 293 -2.15 8.53 15.50
C ARG A 293 -1.85 7.12 15.05
N ILE A 294 -0.64 6.63 15.23
CA ILE A 294 -0.34 5.21 15.12
C ILE A 294 -0.81 4.55 16.40
N VAL A 295 -1.69 3.54 16.27
CA VAL A 295 -2.29 2.82 17.40
C VAL A 295 -1.66 1.45 17.63
N GLU A 296 -1.07 0.85 16.61
CA GLU A 296 -0.28 -0.38 16.71
C GLU A 296 0.75 -0.41 15.59
N ILE A 297 1.94 -0.94 15.87
CA ILE A 297 3.01 -1.17 14.89
C ILE A 297 3.79 -2.43 15.28
N GLY A 298 4.14 -3.25 14.31
CA GLY A 298 4.91 -4.48 14.54
C GLY A 298 5.20 -5.23 13.27
N ALA A 299 5.91 -6.36 13.36
CA ALA A 299 6.14 -7.26 12.25
C ALA A 299 4.79 -7.67 11.62
N ALA A 300 4.73 -7.66 10.28
CA ALA A 300 3.46 -7.83 9.55
C ALA A 300 2.76 -9.15 9.89
N GLU A 301 3.51 -10.26 9.90
CA GLU A 301 2.96 -11.58 10.22
C GLU A 301 2.43 -11.66 11.66
N GLU A 302 3.21 -11.19 12.63
CA GLU A 302 2.83 -11.24 14.06
C GLU A 302 1.60 -10.36 14.34
N LEU A 303 1.57 -9.14 13.75
CA LEU A 303 0.47 -8.21 13.94
C LEU A 303 -0.82 -8.75 13.33
N CYS A 304 -0.75 -9.38 12.16
CA CYS A 304 -1.91 -9.97 11.50
C CYS A 304 -2.40 -11.25 12.19
N ALA A 305 -1.49 -12.06 12.74
CA ALA A 305 -1.84 -13.30 13.42
C ALA A 305 -2.48 -13.06 14.79
N ASP A 306 -2.01 -12.06 15.53
CA ASP A 306 -2.42 -11.80 16.91
C ASP A 306 -2.53 -10.29 17.22
N PRO A 307 -3.48 -9.55 16.58
CA PRO A 307 -3.66 -8.11 16.78
C PRO A 307 -3.94 -7.78 18.26
N VAL A 308 -3.24 -6.76 18.80
CA VAL A 308 -3.43 -6.33 20.21
C VAL A 308 -4.48 -5.23 20.29
N HIS A 309 -4.35 -4.19 19.46
CA HIS A 309 -5.29 -3.07 19.51
C HIS A 309 -6.68 -3.49 18.97
N PRO A 310 -7.79 -3.20 19.67
CA PRO A 310 -9.14 -3.56 19.21
C PRO A 310 -9.49 -3.03 17.82
N TYR A 311 -8.97 -1.87 17.44
CA TYR A 311 -9.13 -1.32 16.07
C TYR A 311 -8.41 -2.17 15.03
N THR A 312 -7.17 -2.61 15.31
CA THR A 312 -6.42 -3.51 14.40
C THR A 312 -7.16 -4.83 14.19
N ARG A 313 -7.69 -5.40 15.28
CA ARG A 313 -8.52 -6.62 15.22
C ARG A 313 -9.75 -6.41 14.35
N ALA A 314 -10.47 -5.32 14.58
CA ALA A 314 -11.66 -4.99 13.80
C ALA A 314 -11.35 -4.74 12.31
N LEU A 315 -10.22 -4.12 11.97
CA LEU A 315 -9.78 -3.97 10.57
C LEU A 315 -9.49 -5.33 9.92
N LEU A 316 -8.81 -6.24 10.62
CA LEU A 316 -8.50 -7.59 10.11
C LEU A 316 -9.78 -8.42 9.93
N ASP A 317 -10.78 -8.23 10.77
CA ASP A 317 -12.08 -8.92 10.67
C ASP A 317 -12.90 -8.43 9.46
N THR A 318 -12.57 -7.26 8.85
CA THR A 318 -13.20 -6.79 7.62
C THR A 318 -12.61 -7.41 6.36
N VAL A 319 -11.44 -8.05 6.45
CA VAL A 319 -10.79 -8.70 5.30
C VAL A 319 -11.60 -9.93 4.88
N PRO A 320 -12.04 -10.01 3.60
CA PRO A 320 -12.80 -11.16 3.11
C PRO A 320 -12.00 -12.46 3.26
N ALA A 321 -12.56 -13.43 3.98
CA ALA A 321 -12.01 -14.79 4.07
C ALA A 321 -13.13 -15.80 3.86
N VAL A 322 -12.83 -16.87 3.12
CA VAL A 322 -13.80 -17.94 2.86
C VAL A 322 -14.24 -18.57 4.17
N GLY A 323 -15.56 -18.56 4.44
CA GLY A 323 -16.15 -19.16 5.64
C GLY A 323 -16.14 -18.28 6.91
N LYS A 324 -15.63 -17.06 6.86
CA LYS A 324 -15.76 -16.10 7.97
C LYS A 324 -16.97 -15.18 7.81
N VAL A 325 -17.72 -15.01 8.88
CA VAL A 325 -18.76 -13.96 8.97
C VAL A 325 -18.06 -12.62 9.15
N HIS A 326 -18.27 -11.69 8.22
CA HIS A 326 -17.69 -10.35 8.30
C HIS A 326 -18.34 -9.57 9.45
N VAL A 327 -17.55 -9.21 10.42
CA VAL A 327 -17.97 -8.26 11.47
C VAL A 327 -17.67 -6.86 10.95
N ARG A 328 -18.71 -6.10 10.64
CA ARG A 328 -18.53 -4.68 10.29
C ARG A 328 -18.13 -3.92 11.54
N LEU A 329 -17.13 -3.05 11.40
CA LEU A 329 -16.83 -2.02 12.40
C LEU A 329 -18.09 -1.20 12.67
N GLN A 330 -18.62 -1.26 13.90
CA GLN A 330 -19.83 -0.53 14.27
C GLN A 330 -19.52 0.96 14.49
N GLY A 331 -20.46 1.81 14.14
CA GLY A 331 -20.39 3.27 14.30
C GLY A 331 -19.52 3.97 13.24
N GLU A 332 -19.75 5.25 13.08
CA GLU A 332 -18.96 6.12 12.20
C GLU A 332 -17.62 6.51 12.86
N PRO A 333 -16.55 6.77 12.08
CA PRO A 333 -15.32 7.36 12.61
C PRO A 333 -15.65 8.65 13.36
N ALA A 334 -14.98 8.86 14.49
CA ALA A 334 -15.16 10.08 15.26
C ALA A 334 -14.72 11.31 14.44
N ASN A 335 -15.35 12.46 14.73
CA ASN A 335 -15.10 13.69 14.00
C ASN A 335 -13.62 14.13 14.13
N PRO A 336 -12.88 14.24 13.03
CA PRO A 336 -11.48 14.66 13.07
C PRO A 336 -11.28 16.15 13.42
N LEU A 337 -12.34 16.96 13.37
CA LEU A 337 -12.35 18.35 13.82
C LEU A 337 -12.47 18.48 15.34
N ASP A 338 -13.08 17.50 15.99
CA ASP A 338 -13.23 17.38 17.43
C ASP A 338 -12.94 15.93 17.86
N PRO A 339 -11.67 15.52 17.80
CA PRO A 339 -11.31 14.15 18.10
C PRO A 339 -11.48 13.85 19.59
N PRO A 340 -12.00 12.66 19.94
CA PRO A 340 -12.18 12.23 21.32
C PRO A 340 -10.92 12.37 22.16
N GLY A 341 -11.08 12.70 23.44
CA GLY A 341 -10.02 12.63 24.42
C GLY A 341 -9.51 11.21 24.65
N GLY A 342 -8.36 11.06 25.30
CA GLY A 342 -7.79 9.75 25.61
C GLY A 342 -7.51 8.91 24.36
N CYS A 343 -7.96 7.67 24.36
CA CYS A 343 -7.88 6.77 23.20
C CYS A 343 -8.91 7.20 22.12
N PRO A 344 -8.47 7.60 20.91
CA PRO A 344 -9.41 8.11 19.90
C PRO A 344 -10.41 7.05 19.41
N PHE A 345 -10.13 5.78 19.61
CA PHE A 345 -11.03 4.68 19.24
C PHE A 345 -12.07 4.31 20.31
N HIS A 346 -11.97 4.87 21.56
CA HIS A 346 -12.81 4.45 22.67
C HIS A 346 -14.34 4.51 22.38
N PRO A 347 -14.88 5.45 21.58
CA PRO A 347 -16.33 5.48 21.33
C PRO A 347 -16.84 4.29 20.49
N ARG A 348 -15.95 3.61 19.77
CA ARG A 348 -16.25 2.44 18.91
C ARG A 348 -15.64 1.14 19.47
N CYS A 349 -14.95 1.22 20.60
CA CYS A 349 -14.19 0.09 21.13
C CYS A 349 -15.06 -0.81 21.99
N PRO A 350 -15.25 -2.10 21.65
CA PRO A 350 -16.04 -3.02 22.48
C PRO A 350 -15.39 -3.34 23.82
N ALA A 351 -14.08 -3.05 23.97
CA ALA A 351 -13.31 -3.26 25.21
C ALA A 351 -13.06 -1.95 25.97
N ALA A 352 -13.76 -0.86 25.64
CA ALA A 352 -13.57 0.43 26.28
C ALA A 352 -13.92 0.37 27.79
N VAL A 353 -13.07 1.04 28.57
CA VAL A 353 -13.30 1.32 30.00
C VAL A 353 -13.28 2.84 30.20
N GLU A 354 -13.76 3.31 31.35
CA GLU A 354 -13.90 4.76 31.63
C GLU A 354 -12.59 5.52 31.44
N SER A 355 -11.46 4.96 31.85
CA SER A 355 -10.14 5.58 31.68
C SER A 355 -9.73 5.76 30.22
N CYS A 356 -10.31 5.02 29.27
CA CYS A 356 -10.02 5.19 27.85
C CYS A 356 -10.47 6.55 27.30
N ALA A 357 -11.44 7.19 27.91
CA ALA A 357 -11.95 8.50 27.49
C ALA A 357 -11.05 9.67 27.97
N THR A 358 -10.30 9.47 29.04
CA THR A 358 -9.59 10.56 29.72
C THR A 358 -8.07 10.43 29.69
N THR A 359 -7.56 9.18 29.70
CA THR A 359 -6.13 8.93 29.78
C THR A 359 -5.50 8.97 28.38
N ALA A 360 -4.52 9.87 28.21
CA ALA A 360 -3.74 9.93 26.97
C ALA A 360 -3.01 8.60 26.73
N VAL A 361 -3.14 8.06 25.51
CA VAL A 361 -2.47 6.83 25.13
C VAL A 361 -1.25 7.11 24.27
N VAL A 362 -0.17 6.40 24.55
CA VAL A 362 1.08 6.43 23.79
C VAL A 362 1.44 5.00 23.37
N LEU A 363 2.25 4.88 22.32
CA LEU A 363 2.79 3.59 21.90
C LEU A 363 3.76 3.06 22.97
N VAL A 364 3.48 1.89 23.50
CA VAL A 364 4.34 1.17 24.45
C VAL A 364 4.65 -0.23 23.93
N ASP A 365 5.80 -0.77 24.32
CA ASP A 365 6.24 -2.08 23.86
C ASP A 365 5.29 -3.20 24.34
N VAL A 366 5.01 -4.14 23.44
CA VAL A 366 4.23 -5.35 23.76
C VAL A 366 5.17 -6.36 24.41
N PRO A 367 4.88 -6.82 25.65
CA PRO A 367 5.72 -7.79 26.32
C PRO A 367 5.89 -9.08 25.51
N GLY A 368 7.14 -9.55 25.38
CA GLY A 368 7.48 -10.76 24.62
C GLY A 368 7.53 -10.62 23.11
N ALA A 369 7.13 -9.48 22.55
CA ALA A 369 7.13 -9.24 21.09
C ALA A 369 8.11 -8.11 20.72
N LYS A 370 9.29 -8.48 20.21
CA LYS A 370 10.36 -7.52 19.90
C LYS A 370 9.97 -6.55 18.79
N GLY A 371 10.10 -5.24 19.07
CA GLY A 371 9.81 -4.19 18.08
C GLY A 371 8.33 -3.95 17.83
N ARG A 372 7.43 -4.61 18.57
CA ARG A 372 5.99 -4.39 18.50
C ARG A 372 5.55 -3.40 19.56
N ARG A 373 4.78 -2.39 19.17
CA ARG A 373 4.26 -1.37 20.09
C ARG A 373 2.76 -1.16 19.88
N VAL A 374 2.05 -0.85 20.94
CA VAL A 374 0.60 -0.63 20.90
C VAL A 374 0.18 0.49 21.84
N ALA A 375 -0.82 1.27 21.42
CA ALA A 375 -1.44 2.34 22.19
C ALA A 375 -2.75 1.86 22.89
N CYS A 376 -2.71 0.72 23.59
CA CYS A 376 -3.86 0.16 24.31
C CYS A 376 -3.47 -0.42 25.65
N PRO A 377 -3.52 0.34 26.76
CA PRO A 377 -3.17 -0.17 28.09
C PRO A 377 -4.10 -1.24 28.60
N VAL A 378 -5.38 -1.25 28.19
CA VAL A 378 -6.38 -2.23 28.61
C VAL A 378 -6.04 -3.64 28.13
N GLU A 379 -5.78 -3.80 26.83
CA GLU A 379 -5.41 -5.11 26.28
C GLU A 379 -4.02 -5.57 26.74
N LEU A 380 -3.08 -4.65 26.95
CA LEU A 380 -1.78 -4.99 27.55
C LEU A 380 -1.93 -5.48 28.99
N GLY A 381 -2.82 -4.88 29.79
CA GLY A 381 -3.11 -5.33 31.14
C GLY A 381 -3.69 -6.74 31.15
N ARG A 382 -4.64 -7.05 30.26
CA ARG A 382 -5.23 -8.41 30.12
C ARG A 382 -4.18 -9.45 29.74
N ARG A 383 -3.31 -9.15 28.78
CA ARG A 383 -2.23 -10.09 28.38
C ARG A 383 -1.23 -10.38 29.50
N ARG A 384 -0.93 -9.39 30.35
CA ARG A 384 -0.08 -9.59 31.53
C ARG A 384 -0.72 -10.51 32.56
N SER A 385 -2.03 -10.41 32.77
CA SER A 385 -2.76 -11.27 33.71
C SER A 385 -2.88 -12.72 33.21
N ASP A 386 -3.04 -12.92 31.89
CA ASP A 386 -3.16 -14.25 31.29
C ASP A 386 -1.82 -14.98 31.16
N GLY A 387 -0.71 -14.26 31.01
CA GLY A 387 0.66 -14.81 30.95
C GLY A 387 1.28 -15.14 32.28
N SER A 388 0.58 -14.85 33.39
CA SER A 388 0.99 -15.16 34.77
C SER A 388 0.28 -16.38 35.37
N ARG A 389 -0.41 -17.18 34.54
CA ARG A 389 -1.04 -18.46 34.96
C ARG A 389 -0.33 -19.65 34.39
#